data_fc94e04c21314e62c6b083a765f8ddfe
#
_entry.id   fc94e04c21314e62c6b083a765f8ddfe
#
_cell.length_a   1.000
_cell.length_b   1.000
_cell.length_c   1.000
_cell.angle_alpha   90.00
_cell.angle_beta   90.00
_cell.angle_gamma   90.00
#
_symmetry.space_group_name_H-M   'P 1'
#
loop_
_entity.id
_entity.type
_entity.pdbx_description
1 polymer ?
#
loop_
_entity_poly.entity_id
_entity_poly.type
_entity_poly.pdbx_seq_one_letter_code
_entity_poly.pdbx_strand_id
1 'polypeptide(L)'
;MKKFLLTCIAVACSLVAVAEELLIEAESFSQRGGWVLDQQFMDQMGSPYLMAHGMGIPVADATAEINIPQAGTYYVYARTYNWTSPWTDAEGPGKFRLALGGKLLKATLGHTGNSWQWQFAGKTVLKAGTTTLALKDLTGFDGRCDAIYLTTDANTQPATWDAAETAALRTRLRQQQTVPAHQYDFVVVGGGIAGMCAAASAARL
;
A
#
# COMPACT_ATOMS: atom_id res chain seq x y z
N MET A 1 66.02 16.05 20.75
CA MET A 1 64.57 16.23 20.94
C MET A 1 63.86 15.78 19.67
N LYS A 2 63.28 14.54 19.65
CA LYS A 2 62.54 14.00 18.50
C LYS A 2 61.08 14.39 18.65
N LYS A 3 60.56 15.18 17.70
CA LYS A 3 59.10 15.51 17.64
C LYS A 3 58.36 14.34 17.02
N PHE A 4 57.51 13.69 17.81
CA PHE A 4 56.53 12.72 17.31
C PHE A 4 55.35 13.49 16.70
N LEU A 5 55.14 13.33 15.40
CA LEU A 5 53.98 13.83 14.70
C LEU A 5 52.85 12.75 14.80
N LEU A 6 51.83 13.03 15.59
CA LEU A 6 50.68 12.16 15.73
C LEU A 6 49.71 12.46 14.58
N THR A 7 49.64 11.60 13.57
CA THR A 7 48.69 11.73 12.47
C THR A 7 47.39 11.06 12.89
N CYS A 8 46.38 11.85 13.24
CA CYS A 8 44.98 11.33 13.43
C CYS A 8 44.37 11.03 12.08
N ILE A 9 44.19 9.73 11.76
CA ILE A 9 43.42 9.28 10.62
C ILE A 9 41.94 9.33 11.05
N ALA A 10 41.20 10.32 10.56
CA ALA A 10 39.74 10.34 10.69
C ALA A 10 39.14 9.36 9.70
N VAL A 11 38.68 8.19 10.19
CA VAL A 11 37.89 7.25 9.42
C VAL A 11 36.48 7.83 9.29
N ALA A 12 36.18 8.41 8.13
CA ALA A 12 34.82 8.80 7.77
C ALA A 12 33.99 7.54 7.54
N CYS A 13 33.26 7.12 8.56
CA CYS A 13 32.25 6.05 8.41
C CYS A 13 31.09 6.63 7.59
N SER A 14 31.02 6.33 6.31
CA SER A 14 29.88 6.65 5.45
C SER A 14 28.70 5.78 5.91
N LEU A 15 27.81 6.36 6.71
CA LEU A 15 26.51 5.75 6.99
C LEU A 15 25.75 5.70 5.66
N VAL A 16 25.68 4.52 5.04
CA VAL A 16 24.75 4.28 3.94
C VAL A 16 23.36 4.36 4.57
N ALA A 17 22.66 5.46 4.34
CA ALA A 17 21.26 5.57 4.75
C ALA A 17 20.46 4.52 3.96
N VAL A 18 19.95 3.54 4.64
CA VAL A 18 19.00 2.58 4.05
C VAL A 18 17.71 3.35 3.78
N ALA A 19 17.19 3.22 2.57
CA ALA A 19 15.92 3.85 2.24
C ALA A 19 14.77 3.24 3.06
N GLU A 20 13.92 4.11 3.59
CA GLU A 20 12.69 3.67 4.24
C GLU A 20 11.68 3.22 3.18
N GLU A 21 11.05 2.10 3.45
CA GLU A 21 10.03 1.52 2.57
C GLU A 21 8.83 1.07 3.39
N LEU A 22 7.64 1.39 2.89
CA LEU A 22 6.36 0.99 3.50
C LEU A 22 5.45 0.42 2.41
N LEU A 23 4.82 -0.70 2.70
CA LEU A 23 3.75 -1.26 1.89
C LEU A 23 2.48 -1.33 2.73
N ILE A 24 1.43 -0.72 2.23
CA ILE A 24 0.11 -0.70 2.85
C ILE A 24 -0.86 -1.38 1.89
N GLU A 25 -1.36 -2.54 2.26
CA GLU A 25 -2.40 -3.23 1.51
C GLU A 25 -3.73 -2.50 1.71
N ALA A 26 -4.43 -2.19 0.62
CA ALA A 26 -5.65 -1.39 0.70
C ALA A 26 -6.77 -2.09 1.48
N GLU A 27 -6.87 -3.42 1.38
CA GLU A 27 -7.83 -4.22 2.13
C GLU A 27 -7.63 -4.14 3.65
N SER A 28 -6.44 -3.73 4.12
CA SER A 28 -6.15 -3.55 5.55
C SER A 28 -6.68 -2.24 6.13
N PHE A 29 -7.25 -1.37 5.33
CA PHE A 29 -7.77 -0.08 5.81
C PHE A 29 -8.86 -0.28 6.86
N SER A 30 -8.66 0.36 8.02
CA SER A 30 -9.57 0.26 9.17
C SER A 30 -10.94 0.88 8.92
N GLN A 31 -10.99 1.92 8.09
CA GLN A 31 -12.23 2.60 7.68
C GLN A 31 -12.30 2.56 6.15
N ARG A 32 -13.23 1.78 5.61
CA ARG A 32 -13.37 1.61 4.16
C ARG A 32 -14.25 2.67 3.51
N GLY A 33 -14.99 3.48 4.29
CA GLY A 33 -15.92 4.45 3.76
C GLY A 33 -16.95 3.78 2.85
N GLY A 34 -16.99 4.24 1.59
CA GLY A 34 -17.84 3.62 0.56
C GLY A 34 -17.09 2.66 -0.36
N TRP A 35 -15.82 2.35 -0.09
CA TRP A 35 -15.05 1.38 -0.84
C TRP A 35 -15.40 -0.04 -0.41
N VAL A 36 -15.60 -0.92 -1.37
CA VAL A 36 -15.91 -2.33 -1.15
C VAL A 36 -14.68 -3.20 -1.34
N LEU A 37 -14.62 -4.30 -0.61
CA LEU A 37 -13.60 -5.34 -0.81
C LEU A 37 -13.98 -6.18 -2.02
N ASP A 38 -13.09 -6.30 -2.99
CA ASP A 38 -13.27 -7.13 -4.17
C ASP A 38 -12.16 -8.19 -4.28
N GLN A 39 -12.50 -9.35 -4.82
CA GLN A 39 -11.65 -10.53 -4.90
C GLN A 39 -11.49 -11.05 -6.34
N GLN A 40 -12.04 -10.36 -7.34
CA GLN A 40 -12.10 -10.82 -8.72
C GLN A 40 -10.71 -11.14 -9.31
N PHE A 41 -9.66 -10.45 -8.86
CA PHE A 41 -8.31 -10.59 -9.40
C PHE A 41 -7.31 -11.19 -8.41
N MET A 42 -7.76 -11.95 -7.41
CA MET A 42 -6.87 -12.53 -6.39
C MET A 42 -5.77 -13.42 -6.99
N ASP A 43 -6.04 -14.12 -8.09
CA ASP A 43 -5.05 -14.93 -8.80
C ASP A 43 -3.88 -14.10 -9.36
N GLN A 44 -4.14 -12.83 -9.70
CA GLN A 44 -3.13 -11.89 -10.22
C GLN A 44 -2.48 -11.07 -9.11
N MET A 45 -3.24 -10.77 -8.06
CA MET A 45 -2.86 -9.84 -7.00
C MET A 45 -2.20 -10.53 -5.82
N GLY A 46 -2.60 -11.76 -5.53
CA GLY A 46 -2.23 -12.48 -4.32
C GLY A 46 -2.96 -12.00 -3.07
N SER A 47 -3.87 -11.03 -3.20
CA SER A 47 -4.70 -10.44 -2.14
C SER A 47 -5.99 -9.86 -2.71
N PRO A 48 -7.01 -9.58 -1.88
CA PRO A 48 -8.12 -8.70 -2.24
C PRO A 48 -7.65 -7.27 -2.48
N TYR A 49 -8.51 -6.43 -3.02
CA TYR A 49 -8.28 -5.00 -3.21
C TYR A 49 -9.52 -4.18 -2.86
N LEU A 50 -9.40 -2.88 -2.76
CA LEU A 50 -10.53 -1.97 -2.58
C LEU A 50 -11.01 -1.41 -3.93
N MET A 51 -12.35 -1.33 -4.08
CA MET A 51 -13.03 -0.80 -5.26
C MET A 51 -14.07 0.24 -4.88
N ALA A 52 -14.05 1.40 -5.55
CA ALA A 52 -14.99 2.50 -5.33
C ALA A 52 -16.29 2.28 -6.13
N HIS A 53 -17.20 1.45 -5.61
CA HIS A 53 -18.43 1.07 -6.30
C HIS A 53 -19.60 2.02 -5.98
N GLY A 54 -19.63 3.18 -6.61
CA GLY A 54 -20.61 4.26 -6.36
C GLY A 54 -21.63 4.46 -7.46
N MET A 55 -21.61 3.64 -8.52
CA MET A 55 -22.54 3.75 -9.67
C MET A 55 -22.58 5.17 -10.28
N GLY A 56 -21.45 5.83 -10.39
CA GLY A 56 -21.30 7.19 -10.93
C GLY A 56 -21.38 8.30 -9.89
N ILE A 57 -21.51 7.96 -8.62
CA ILE A 57 -21.49 8.95 -7.52
C ILE A 57 -20.25 8.66 -6.66
N PRO A 58 -19.34 9.62 -6.48
CA PRO A 58 -18.16 9.43 -5.64
C PRO A 58 -18.52 8.91 -4.25
N VAL A 59 -17.84 7.87 -3.81
CA VAL A 59 -18.06 7.26 -2.50
C VAL A 59 -17.23 7.95 -1.41
N ALA A 60 -17.60 7.72 -0.16
CA ALA A 60 -16.85 8.23 0.99
C ALA A 60 -15.43 7.65 1.03
N ASP A 61 -14.48 8.45 1.51
CA ASP A 61 -13.06 8.09 1.58
C ASP A 61 -12.81 6.81 2.38
N ALA A 62 -11.91 5.95 1.88
CA ALA A 62 -11.32 4.91 2.71
C ALA A 62 -10.08 5.48 3.40
N THR A 63 -9.92 5.20 4.70
CA THR A 63 -8.81 5.74 5.51
C THR A 63 -8.12 4.68 6.36
N ALA A 64 -6.82 4.86 6.54
CA ALA A 64 -5.99 4.08 7.45
C ALA A 64 -5.01 4.99 8.20
N GLU A 65 -4.77 4.68 9.47
CA GLU A 65 -3.65 5.25 10.21
C GLU A 65 -2.41 4.42 9.92
N ILE A 66 -1.36 5.07 9.46
CA ILE A 66 -0.06 4.44 9.16
C ILE A 66 1.04 5.08 9.99
N ASN A 67 2.03 4.28 10.38
CA ASN A 67 3.19 4.77 11.11
C ASN A 67 4.33 5.07 10.14
N ILE A 68 4.81 6.31 10.14
CA ILE A 68 5.98 6.75 9.39
C ILE A 68 7.21 6.60 10.27
N PRO A 69 8.15 5.69 9.94
CA PRO A 69 9.29 5.39 10.82
C PRO A 69 10.27 6.56 10.92
N GLN A 70 10.49 7.30 9.86
CA GLN A 70 11.42 8.40 9.80
C GLN A 70 10.86 9.61 9.05
N ALA A 71 11.11 10.82 9.54
CA ALA A 71 10.75 12.04 8.83
C ALA A 71 11.55 12.17 7.53
N GLY A 72 10.88 12.57 6.44
CA GLY A 72 11.55 12.71 5.15
C GLY A 72 10.61 12.98 3.99
N THR A 73 11.19 13.05 2.79
CA THR A 73 10.42 13.09 1.55
C THR A 73 10.12 11.67 1.10
N TYR A 74 8.83 11.36 0.96
CA TYR A 74 8.36 10.07 0.48
C TYR A 74 7.82 10.18 -0.93
N TYR A 75 8.22 9.25 -1.78
CA TYR A 75 7.67 9.00 -3.12
C TYR A 75 6.58 7.95 -2.97
N VAL A 76 5.39 8.26 -3.45
CA VAL A 76 4.17 7.49 -3.20
C VAL A 76 3.65 6.89 -4.49
N TYR A 77 3.38 5.59 -4.48
CA TYR A 77 2.85 4.83 -5.59
C TYR A 77 1.61 4.06 -5.15
N ALA A 78 0.66 3.88 -6.06
CA ALA A 78 -0.47 2.99 -5.85
C ALA A 78 -0.49 1.91 -6.93
N ARG A 79 -0.75 0.68 -6.54
CA ARG A 79 -1.04 -0.41 -7.47
C ARG A 79 -2.51 -0.38 -7.82
N THR A 80 -2.81 -0.18 -9.09
CA THR A 80 -4.14 0.10 -9.57
C THR A 80 -4.36 -0.47 -10.97
N TYR A 81 -5.61 -0.51 -11.43
CA TYR A 81 -6.01 -1.05 -12.70
C TYR A 81 -7.09 -0.20 -13.37
N ASN A 82 -6.88 0.14 -14.65
CA ASN A 82 -7.93 0.66 -15.50
C ASN A 82 -8.82 -0.50 -15.98
N TRP A 83 -9.93 -0.72 -15.30
CA TRP A 83 -10.78 -1.88 -15.53
C TRP A 83 -11.47 -1.89 -16.90
N THR A 84 -11.57 -0.76 -17.59
CA THR A 84 -12.14 -0.68 -18.94
C THR A 84 -11.14 -1.02 -20.06
N SER A 85 -9.85 -1.15 -19.73
CA SER A 85 -8.79 -1.39 -20.72
C SER A 85 -8.96 -2.63 -21.60
N PRO A 86 -9.63 -3.72 -21.19
CA PRO A 86 -9.89 -4.84 -22.09
C PRO A 86 -10.82 -4.51 -23.26
N TRP A 87 -11.57 -3.40 -23.17
CA TRP A 87 -12.58 -3.04 -24.17
C TRP A 87 -12.29 -1.74 -24.90
N THR A 88 -11.37 -0.92 -24.39
CA THR A 88 -11.05 0.39 -24.97
C THR A 88 -9.66 0.86 -24.56
N ASP A 89 -8.97 1.55 -25.48
CA ASP A 89 -7.70 2.23 -25.20
C ASP A 89 -7.89 3.63 -24.61
N ALA A 90 -9.14 4.08 -24.44
CA ALA A 90 -9.44 5.37 -23.82
C ALA A 90 -9.13 5.34 -22.31
N GLU A 91 -9.02 6.54 -21.73
CA GLU A 91 -8.97 6.67 -20.26
C GLU A 91 -10.20 6.05 -19.60
N GLY A 92 -9.96 5.26 -18.56
CA GLY A 92 -11.01 4.63 -17.79
C GLY A 92 -11.76 5.60 -16.87
N PRO A 93 -12.98 5.24 -16.46
CA PRO A 93 -13.80 6.06 -15.56
C PRO A 93 -13.40 5.93 -14.09
N GLY A 94 -12.69 4.88 -13.68
CA GLY A 94 -12.37 4.56 -12.28
C GLY A 94 -11.27 5.45 -11.71
N LYS A 95 -11.55 6.76 -11.52
CA LYS A 95 -10.57 7.77 -11.12
C LYS A 95 -10.57 8.00 -9.62
N PHE A 96 -9.38 8.00 -9.01
CA PHE A 96 -9.21 8.35 -7.60
C PHE A 96 -7.89 9.06 -7.33
N ARG A 97 -7.70 9.58 -6.12
CA ARG A 97 -6.45 10.19 -5.64
C ARG A 97 -6.10 9.67 -4.25
N LEU A 98 -4.84 9.86 -3.87
CA LEU A 98 -4.38 9.64 -2.51
C LEU A 98 -4.28 10.95 -1.75
N ALA A 99 -4.64 10.91 -0.47
CA ALA A 99 -4.29 11.96 0.48
C ALA A 99 -3.44 11.37 1.61
N LEU A 100 -2.39 12.08 2.03
CA LEU A 100 -1.45 11.63 3.02
C LEU A 100 -1.10 12.76 3.97
N GLY A 101 -1.33 12.56 5.27
CA GLY A 101 -1.16 13.61 6.28
C GLY A 101 -2.02 14.85 6.02
N GLY A 102 -3.25 14.67 5.53
CA GLY A 102 -4.17 15.74 5.16
C GLY A 102 -3.87 16.43 3.82
N LYS A 103 -2.77 16.05 3.13
CA LYS A 103 -2.39 16.62 1.84
C LYS A 103 -2.84 15.73 0.69
N LEU A 104 -3.65 16.26 -0.21
CA LEU A 104 -4.06 15.60 -1.44
C LEU A 104 -2.89 15.57 -2.42
N LEU A 105 -2.51 14.37 -2.90
CA LEU A 105 -1.50 14.20 -3.94
C LEU A 105 -2.09 14.57 -5.31
N LYS A 106 -1.21 15.01 -6.24
CA LYS A 106 -1.67 15.65 -7.49
C LYS A 106 -2.16 14.66 -8.54
N ALA A 107 -1.57 13.47 -8.61
CA ALA A 107 -1.89 12.53 -9.66
C ALA A 107 -3.28 11.94 -9.50
N THR A 108 -3.99 11.81 -10.59
CA THR A 108 -5.19 10.99 -10.71
C THR A 108 -4.77 9.58 -11.11
N LEU A 109 -5.32 8.58 -10.43
CA LEU A 109 -4.93 7.18 -10.53
C LEU A 109 -6.10 6.34 -11.05
N GLY A 110 -5.82 5.12 -11.51
CA GLY A 110 -6.82 4.12 -11.86
C GLY A 110 -7.44 4.23 -13.24
N HIS A 111 -7.08 5.24 -14.01
CA HIS A 111 -7.73 5.52 -15.30
C HIS A 111 -6.87 5.23 -16.54
N THR A 112 -5.61 4.82 -16.36
CA THR A 112 -4.68 4.56 -17.47
C THR A 112 -4.04 3.19 -17.35
N GLY A 113 -3.44 2.73 -18.47
CA GLY A 113 -2.78 1.43 -18.57
C GLY A 113 -3.77 0.29 -18.86
N ASN A 114 -3.22 -0.90 -19.11
CA ASN A 114 -3.97 -2.08 -19.56
C ASN A 114 -3.79 -3.32 -18.67
N SER A 115 -3.13 -3.15 -17.53
CA SER A 115 -2.88 -4.21 -16.55
C SER A 115 -2.84 -3.62 -15.14
N TRP A 116 -2.81 -4.46 -14.11
CA TRP A 116 -2.44 -4.05 -12.77
C TRP A 116 -1.01 -3.52 -12.76
N GLN A 117 -0.84 -2.29 -12.34
CA GLN A 117 0.44 -1.59 -12.41
C GLN A 117 0.60 -0.60 -11.25
N TRP A 118 1.84 -0.27 -10.94
CA TRP A 118 2.17 0.79 -10.01
C TRP A 118 2.13 2.14 -10.72
N GLN A 119 1.32 3.06 -10.22
CA GLN A 119 1.23 4.43 -10.73
C GLN A 119 1.78 5.41 -9.69
N PHE A 120 2.60 6.37 -10.13
CA PHE A 120 3.15 7.39 -9.26
C PHE A 120 2.06 8.38 -8.85
N ALA A 121 1.73 8.43 -7.56
CA ALA A 121 0.74 9.34 -7.01
C ALA A 121 1.31 10.74 -6.71
N GLY A 122 2.62 10.83 -6.46
CA GLY A 122 3.30 12.07 -6.12
C GLY A 122 4.33 11.90 -5.02
N LYS A 123 4.86 13.02 -4.56
CA LYS A 123 5.77 13.07 -3.40
C LYS A 123 5.27 14.04 -2.33
N THR A 124 5.56 13.72 -1.08
CA THR A 124 5.18 14.56 0.05
C THR A 124 6.23 14.46 1.16
N VAL A 125 6.33 15.50 1.98
CA VAL A 125 7.17 15.48 3.18
C VAL A 125 6.31 15.01 4.34
N LEU A 126 6.79 13.98 5.05
CA LEU A 126 6.12 13.41 6.21
C LEU A 126 7.00 13.56 7.45
N LYS A 127 6.35 13.69 8.60
CA LYS A 127 7.00 13.60 9.92
C LYS A 127 6.98 12.15 10.38
N ALA A 128 7.93 11.75 11.21
CA ALA A 128 7.87 10.47 11.92
C ALA A 128 6.63 10.42 12.84
N GLY A 129 6.06 9.22 12.99
CA GLY A 129 4.87 8.97 13.80
C GLY A 129 3.62 8.67 12.96
N THR A 130 2.48 8.63 13.62
CA THR A 130 1.21 8.27 12.99
C THR A 130 0.71 9.36 12.05
N THR A 131 0.23 8.95 10.89
CA THR A 131 -0.40 9.83 9.89
C THR A 131 -1.55 9.10 9.19
N THR A 132 -2.52 9.88 8.72
CA THR A 132 -3.66 9.32 7.97
C THR A 132 -3.32 9.20 6.49
N LEU A 133 -3.56 8.04 5.92
CA LEU A 133 -3.61 7.76 4.48
C LEU A 133 -5.07 7.61 4.06
N ALA A 134 -5.46 8.25 2.95
CA ALA A 134 -6.83 8.17 2.43
C ALA A 134 -6.86 7.88 0.94
N LEU A 135 -7.82 7.06 0.52
CA LEU A 135 -8.24 6.89 -0.88
C LEU A 135 -9.45 7.79 -1.11
N LYS A 136 -9.33 8.71 -2.06
CA LYS A 136 -10.39 9.67 -2.42
C LYS A 136 -10.93 9.33 -3.81
N ASP A 137 -12.11 8.75 -3.83
CA ASP A 137 -12.82 8.50 -5.08
C ASP A 137 -13.25 9.80 -5.75
N LEU A 138 -13.18 9.84 -7.08
CA LEU A 138 -13.57 11.01 -7.88
C LEU A 138 -14.80 10.78 -8.74
N THR A 139 -15.18 9.53 -8.96
CA THR A 139 -16.17 9.21 -9.99
C THR A 139 -17.25 8.21 -9.59
N GLY A 140 -16.98 7.35 -8.60
CA GLY A 140 -17.86 6.24 -8.25
C GLY A 140 -17.92 5.13 -9.31
N PHE A 141 -16.99 5.13 -10.27
CA PHE A 141 -16.94 4.14 -11.35
C PHE A 141 -15.78 3.15 -11.17
N ASP A 142 -15.82 2.43 -10.07
CA ASP A 142 -14.99 1.25 -9.80
C ASP A 142 -13.47 1.52 -9.88
N GLY A 143 -13.04 2.68 -9.37
CA GLY A 143 -11.62 2.92 -9.11
C GLY A 143 -11.06 1.81 -8.20
N ARG A 144 -9.94 1.17 -8.61
CA ARG A 144 -9.37 0.01 -7.93
C ARG A 144 -8.02 0.32 -7.33
N CYS A 145 -7.82 -0.01 -6.06
CA CYS A 145 -6.55 0.12 -5.38
C CYS A 145 -6.22 -1.17 -4.62
N ASP A 146 -5.10 -1.79 -4.98
CA ASP A 146 -4.59 -3.00 -4.35
C ASP A 146 -3.67 -2.66 -3.17
N ALA A 147 -2.65 -1.86 -3.42
CA ALA A 147 -1.67 -1.51 -2.42
C ALA A 147 -1.09 -0.11 -2.65
N ILE A 148 -0.56 0.48 -1.58
CA ILE A 148 0.16 1.74 -1.62
C ILE A 148 1.59 1.49 -1.14
N TYR A 149 2.57 1.95 -1.92
CA TYR A 149 3.98 1.85 -1.60
C TYR A 149 4.57 3.23 -1.41
N LEU A 150 5.31 3.42 -0.31
CA LEU A 150 6.04 4.62 0.00
C LEU A 150 7.54 4.30 0.09
N THR A 151 8.37 5.14 -0.48
CA THR A 151 9.83 5.02 -0.33
C THR A 151 10.49 6.39 -0.20
N THR A 152 11.58 6.48 0.54
CA THR A 152 12.44 7.66 0.58
C THR A 152 13.48 7.68 -0.54
N ASP A 153 13.65 6.58 -1.28
CA ASP A 153 14.54 6.51 -2.44
C ASP A 153 13.88 7.05 -3.70
N ALA A 154 14.44 8.14 -4.22
CA ALA A 154 13.98 8.77 -5.47
C ALA A 154 14.26 7.93 -6.73
N ASN A 155 15.17 6.95 -6.64
CA ASN A 155 15.60 6.14 -7.78
C ASN A 155 14.79 4.85 -7.93
N THR A 156 14.00 4.49 -6.92
CA THR A 156 13.12 3.32 -7.00
C THR A 156 12.04 3.56 -8.06
N GLN A 157 11.86 2.58 -8.97
CA GLN A 157 10.98 2.66 -10.13
C GLN A 157 9.87 1.59 -10.10
N PRO A 158 8.89 1.65 -9.18
CA PRO A 158 7.83 0.63 -9.07
C PRO A 158 6.98 0.49 -10.34
N ALA A 159 6.90 1.53 -11.16
CA ALA A 159 6.15 1.49 -12.43
C ALA A 159 6.66 0.44 -13.42
N THR A 160 7.91 -0.04 -13.25
CA THR A 160 8.50 -1.10 -14.09
C THR A 160 8.33 -2.49 -13.48
N TRP A 161 7.83 -2.62 -12.25
CA TRP A 161 7.71 -3.89 -11.55
C TRP A 161 6.55 -4.72 -12.11
N ASP A 162 6.86 -5.97 -12.41
CA ASP A 162 5.87 -6.97 -12.77
C ASP A 162 5.20 -7.63 -11.53
N ALA A 163 4.41 -8.66 -11.78
CA ALA A 163 3.74 -9.40 -10.72
C ALA A 163 4.73 -10.13 -9.78
N ALA A 164 5.84 -10.64 -10.31
CA ALA A 164 6.84 -11.36 -9.53
C ALA A 164 7.64 -10.41 -8.62
N GLU A 165 8.03 -9.26 -9.14
CA GLU A 165 8.71 -8.21 -8.37
C GLU A 165 7.81 -7.66 -7.25
N THR A 166 6.51 -7.48 -7.55
CA THR A 166 5.52 -7.06 -6.55
C THR A 166 5.34 -8.12 -5.45
N ALA A 167 5.30 -9.41 -5.80
CA ALA A 167 5.23 -10.50 -4.83
C ALA A 167 6.49 -10.58 -3.96
N ALA A 168 7.67 -10.36 -4.55
CA ALA A 168 8.93 -10.28 -3.83
C ALA A 168 8.96 -9.10 -2.84
N LEU A 169 8.46 -7.92 -3.25
CA LEU A 169 8.29 -6.76 -2.37
C LEU A 169 7.42 -7.10 -1.16
N ARG A 170 6.26 -7.70 -1.38
CA ARG A 170 5.35 -8.12 -0.31
C ARG A 170 6.02 -9.08 0.67
N THR A 171 6.71 -10.08 0.15
CA THR A 171 7.42 -11.05 0.99
C THR A 171 8.49 -10.39 1.83
N ARG A 172 9.31 -9.52 1.22
CA ARG A 172 10.40 -8.81 1.90
C ARG A 172 9.89 -7.91 3.00
N LEU A 173 8.86 -7.10 2.75
CA LEU A 173 8.34 -6.17 3.75
C LEU A 173 7.52 -6.85 4.85
N ARG A 174 6.83 -7.96 4.55
CA ARG A 174 6.18 -8.78 5.58
C ARG A 174 7.18 -9.39 6.55
N GLN A 175 8.33 -9.85 6.07
CA GLN A 175 9.38 -10.40 6.93
C GLN A 175 9.98 -9.34 7.88
N GLN A 176 9.88 -8.07 7.54
CA GLN A 176 10.32 -6.96 8.39
C GLN A 176 9.28 -6.56 9.45
N GLN A 177 8.04 -7.00 9.32
CA GLN A 177 6.98 -6.71 10.27
C GLN A 177 7.04 -7.71 11.43
N THR A 178 7.12 -7.18 12.66
CA THR A 178 6.94 -8.01 13.86
C THR A 178 5.43 -8.30 13.99
N VAL A 179 5.04 -9.51 13.60
CA VAL A 179 3.66 -9.97 13.83
C VAL A 179 3.56 -10.47 15.27
N PRO A 180 2.65 -9.94 16.10
CA PRO A 180 2.43 -10.48 17.42
C PRO A 180 2.06 -11.97 17.33
N ALA A 181 2.79 -12.82 18.05
CA ALA A 181 2.44 -14.22 18.14
C ALA A 181 1.28 -14.38 19.12
N HIS A 182 0.17 -14.91 18.67
CA HIS A 182 -0.96 -15.29 19.50
C HIS A 182 -1.05 -16.81 19.54
N GLN A 183 -1.32 -17.35 20.70
CA GLN A 183 -1.56 -18.78 20.89
C GLN A 183 -3.06 -18.99 21.06
N TYR A 184 -3.60 -19.93 20.32
CA TYR A 184 -5.01 -20.31 20.34
C TYR A 184 -5.12 -21.82 20.45
N ASP A 185 -6.10 -22.32 21.19
CA ASP A 185 -6.42 -23.75 21.28
C ASP A 185 -7.06 -24.26 19.99
N PHE A 186 -7.76 -23.38 19.29
CA PHE A 186 -8.45 -23.71 18.05
C PHE A 186 -8.51 -22.51 17.10
N VAL A 187 -8.24 -22.74 15.84
CA VAL A 187 -8.27 -21.69 14.80
C VAL A 187 -9.13 -22.16 13.62
N VAL A 188 -10.09 -21.32 13.22
CA VAL A 188 -10.90 -21.54 12.02
C VAL A 188 -10.43 -20.61 10.92
N VAL A 189 -10.04 -21.16 9.78
CA VAL A 189 -9.65 -20.41 8.59
C VAL A 189 -10.81 -20.44 7.59
N GLY A 190 -11.39 -19.27 7.34
CA GLY A 190 -12.51 -19.07 6.43
C GLY A 190 -13.80 -18.65 7.16
N GLY A 191 -14.43 -17.57 6.66
CA GLY A 191 -15.65 -16.95 7.23
C GLY A 191 -16.95 -17.40 6.54
N GLY A 192 -16.93 -18.44 5.73
CA GLY A 192 -18.14 -19.02 5.15
C GLY A 192 -19.00 -19.74 6.18
N ILE A 193 -20.20 -20.21 5.80
CA ILE A 193 -21.17 -20.88 6.69
C ILE A 193 -20.51 -22.01 7.48
N ALA A 194 -19.72 -22.85 6.82
CA ALA A 194 -19.04 -23.97 7.49
C ALA A 194 -18.02 -23.49 8.54
N GLY A 195 -17.23 -22.46 8.25
CA GLY A 195 -16.27 -21.89 9.20
C GLY A 195 -16.95 -21.24 10.39
N MET A 196 -18.03 -20.48 10.17
CA MET A 196 -18.82 -19.90 11.25
C MET A 196 -19.45 -20.97 12.14
N CYS A 197 -20.00 -22.03 11.56
CA CYS A 197 -20.53 -23.16 12.33
C CYS A 197 -19.45 -23.87 13.13
N ALA A 198 -18.26 -24.09 12.56
CA ALA A 198 -17.13 -24.71 13.25
C ALA A 198 -16.67 -23.86 14.43
N ALA A 199 -16.52 -22.55 14.24
CA ALA A 199 -16.13 -21.62 15.30
C ALA A 199 -17.16 -21.57 16.43
N ALA A 200 -18.46 -21.48 16.09
CA ALA A 200 -19.54 -21.47 17.07
C ALA A 200 -19.64 -22.80 17.85
N SER A 201 -19.37 -23.93 17.20
CA SER A 201 -19.37 -25.24 17.83
C SER A 201 -18.18 -25.38 18.80
N ALA A 202 -16.97 -24.97 18.38
CA ALA A 202 -15.79 -25.00 19.23
C ALA A 202 -15.91 -24.08 20.46
N ALA A 203 -16.53 -22.90 20.29
CA ALA A 203 -16.73 -21.95 21.40
C ALA A 203 -17.75 -22.41 22.46
N ARG A 204 -18.47 -23.53 22.24
CA ARG A 204 -19.44 -24.11 23.20
C ARG A 204 -18.86 -25.26 23.99
N LEU A 205 -17.67 -25.73 23.67
CA LEU A 205 -16.93 -26.78 24.38
C LEU A 205 -16.06 -26.20 25.51
#